data_5cf7790189956c0a0d54fcb14355dc60
#
_entry.id   5cf7790189956c0a0d54fcb14355dc60
#
_cell.length_a   1.000
_cell.length_b   1.000
_cell.length_c   1.000
_cell.angle_alpha   90.00
_cell.angle_beta   90.00
_cell.angle_gamma   90.00
#
_symmetry.space_group_name_H-M   'P 1'
#
loop_
_entity.id
_entity.type
_entity.pdbx_description
1 polymer ?
#
loop_
_entity_poly.entity_id
_entity_poly.type
_entity_poly.pdbx_seq_one_letter_code
_entity_poly.pdbx_strand_id
1 'polypeptide(L)' 'MYNTIDALKVRIHNLQMRDPVGNMRIINKLKRRVRALESK' A
#
# COMPACT_ATOMS: atom_id res chain seq x y z
N MET A 1 -4.40 -16.69 6.07
CA MET A 1 -3.44 -16.45 4.97
C MET A 1 -3.68 -15.08 4.34
N TYR A 2 -2.66 -14.28 4.20
CA TYR A 2 -2.81 -12.97 3.57
C TYR A 2 -3.04 -13.11 2.08
N ASN A 3 -4.01 -12.40 1.54
CA ASN A 3 -4.02 -12.21 0.10
C ASN A 3 -3.11 -11.03 -0.26
N THR A 4 -2.81 -10.86 -1.54
CA THR A 4 -1.89 -9.81 -2.00
C THR A 4 -2.38 -8.41 -1.64
N ILE A 5 -3.69 -8.18 -1.71
CA ILE A 5 -4.28 -6.88 -1.38
C ILE A 5 -4.09 -6.56 0.08
N ASP A 6 -4.37 -7.50 0.98
CA ASP A 6 -4.21 -7.28 2.41
C ASP A 6 -2.75 -7.01 2.78
N ALA A 7 -1.82 -7.75 2.18
CA ALA A 7 -0.39 -7.54 2.42
C ALA A 7 0.04 -6.14 2.00
N LEU A 8 -0.45 -5.66 0.86
CA LEU A 8 -0.15 -4.32 0.38
C LEU A 8 -0.74 -3.24 1.29
N LYS A 9 -1.96 -3.43 1.76
CA LYS A 9 -2.62 -2.50 2.67
C LYS A 9 -1.86 -2.37 3.99
N VAL A 10 -1.41 -3.49 4.55
CA VAL A 10 -0.61 -3.50 5.78
C VAL A 10 0.70 -2.75 5.56
N ARG A 11 1.35 -2.98 4.42
CA ARG A 11 2.59 -2.29 4.10
C ARG A 11 2.39 -0.77 3.97
N ILE A 12 1.31 -0.36 3.30
CA ILE A 12 0.97 1.05 3.17
C ILE A 12 0.78 1.68 4.55
N HIS A 13 0.02 1.01 5.41
CA HIS A 13 -0.23 1.50 6.77
C HIS A 13 1.08 1.68 7.54
N ASN A 14 1.96 0.70 7.51
CA ASN A 14 3.24 0.77 8.20
C ASN A 14 4.11 1.91 7.69
N LEU A 15 4.16 2.11 6.38
CA LEU A 15 4.93 3.20 5.78
C LEU A 15 4.36 4.56 6.17
N GLN A 16 3.03 4.69 6.21
CA GLN A 16 2.38 5.94 6.62
C GLN A 16 2.64 6.27 8.08
N MET A 17 2.65 5.26 8.93
CA MET A 17 2.91 5.46 10.36
C MET A 17 4.36 5.81 10.64
N ARG A 18 5.26 5.35 9.79
CA ARG A 18 6.69 5.56 9.96
C ARG A 18 7.15 6.92 9.46
N ASP A 19 6.87 7.23 8.22
CA ASP A 19 7.29 8.47 7.58
C ASP A 19 6.39 8.75 6.37
N PRO A 20 5.23 9.38 6.60
CA PRO A 20 4.28 9.60 5.50
C PRO A 20 4.83 10.49 4.39
N VAL A 21 5.68 11.44 4.73
CA VAL A 21 6.26 12.36 3.73
C VAL A 21 7.36 11.67 2.94
N GLY A 22 8.31 11.06 3.64
CA GLY A 22 9.43 10.38 3.00
C GLY A 22 9.01 9.17 2.18
N ASN A 23 7.92 8.53 2.58
CA ASN A 23 7.42 7.31 1.90
C ASN A 23 6.30 7.60 0.92
N MET A 24 5.98 8.87 0.67
CA MET A 24 4.83 9.25 -0.17
C MET A 24 4.83 8.58 -1.54
N ARG A 25 5.97 8.55 -2.23
CA ARG A 25 6.08 7.93 -3.54
C ARG A 25 5.80 6.44 -3.50
N ILE A 26 6.36 5.76 -2.50
CA ILE A 26 6.17 4.32 -2.31
C ILE A 26 4.70 4.04 -1.97
N ILE A 27 4.14 4.81 -1.07
CA ILE A 27 2.73 4.69 -0.66
C ILE A 27 1.81 4.84 -1.86
N ASN A 28 2.02 5.87 -2.67
CA ASN A 28 1.20 6.11 -3.85
C ASN A 28 1.31 4.97 -4.86
N LYS A 29 2.50 4.44 -5.06
CA LYS A 29 2.73 3.30 -5.94
C LYS A 29 1.98 2.06 -5.45
N LEU A 30 2.04 1.79 -4.16
CA LEU A 30 1.34 0.65 -3.57
C LEU A 30 -0.18 0.82 -3.62
N LYS A 31 -0.67 2.04 -3.39
CA LYS A 31 -2.10 2.34 -3.52
C LYS A 31 -2.62 2.09 -4.93
N ARG A 32 -1.85 2.47 -5.94
CA ARG A 32 -2.20 2.18 -7.34
C ARG A 32 -2.30 0.69 -7.58
N ARG A 33 -1.37 -0.06 -7.05
CA ARG A 33 -1.35 -1.51 -7.22
C ARG A 33 -2.57 -2.16 -6.56
N VAL A 34 -2.91 -1.72 -5.34
CA VAL A 34 -4.10 -2.20 -4.64
C VAL A 34 -5.35 -1.92 -5.46
N ARG A 35 -5.47 -0.69 -5.97
CA ARG A 35 -6.62 -0.29 -6.78
C ARG A 35 -6.74 -1.14 -8.04
N ALA A 36 -5.63 -1.40 -8.71
CA ALA A 36 -5.62 -2.24 -9.91
C ALA A 36 -6.07 -3.66 -9.60
N LEU A 37 -5.65 -4.22 -8.47
CA LEU A 37 -6.04 -5.55 -8.05
C LEU A 37 -7.52 -5.62 -7.64
N GLU A 38 -8.03 -4.55 -7.01
CA GLU A 38 -9.42 -4.48 -6.60
C GLU A 38 -10.37 -4.26 -7.78
N SER A 39 -9.88 -3.71 -8.87
CA SER A 39 -10.69 -3.39 -10.05
C SER A 39 -11.02 -4.60 -10.92
N LYS A 40 -10.44 -5.73 -10.65
CA LYS A 40 -10.70 -6.94 -11.44
C LYS A 40 -12.02 -7.62 -11.11
#